data_9d01eda609af72877181e210b71556d3
#
_entry.id   9d01eda609af72877181e210b71556d3
#
_cell.length_a   1.000
_cell.length_b   1.000
_cell.length_c   1.000
_cell.angle_alpha   90.00
_cell.angle_beta   90.00
_cell.angle_gamma   90.00
#
_symmetry.space_group_name_H-M   'P 1'
#
loop_
_entity.id
_entity.type
_entity.pdbx_description
1 polymer ?
#
loop_
_entity_poly.entity_id
_entity_poly.type
_entity_poly.pdbx_seq_one_letter_code
_entity_poly.pdbx_strand_id
1 'polypeptide(L)'
;MVQSNQVAPIDSERDADLYEFTINFLTSHGYEQYEVSNFARSTTAGKPNFKCQHNLNYWNHSHYLGFGPSAHSFWKNERWWNISDLTSYIDQLEDRVLPLGGGEHLTEIQSAEEAIFLGLRSEGIDLEQFRQRFLRDLSSENASLISELIQQGSARMENGRFRLTAKGYVLCDEICQMFK
;
A
#
# COMPACT_ATOMS: atom_id res chain seq x y z
N MET A 1 1.47 23.22 12.58
CA MET A 1 0.47 23.35 13.65
C MET A 1 0.90 22.64 14.94
N VAL A 2 1.30 21.37 14.92
CA VAL A 2 1.85 20.68 16.11
C VAL A 2 3.15 21.36 16.58
N GLN A 3 4.08 21.67 15.68
CA GLN A 3 5.33 22.38 15.99
C GLN A 3 5.15 23.79 16.55
N SER A 4 4.00 24.41 16.31
CA SER A 4 3.65 25.75 16.85
C SER A 4 2.77 25.68 18.11
N ASN A 5 2.59 24.52 18.71
CA ASN A 5 1.73 24.27 19.88
C ASN A 5 0.26 24.73 19.69
N GLN A 6 -0.21 24.88 18.48
CA GLN A 6 -1.60 25.23 18.18
C GLN A 6 -2.54 24.03 18.24
N VAL A 7 -2.00 22.82 18.11
CA VAL A 7 -2.74 21.55 18.20
C VAL A 7 -1.91 20.58 19.04
N ALA A 8 -2.50 20.00 20.05
CA ALA A 8 -1.88 18.91 20.81
C ALA A 8 -1.95 17.60 19.98
N PRO A 9 -0.86 16.84 19.85
CA PRO A 9 -0.94 15.52 19.24
C PRO A 9 -1.84 14.61 20.10
N ILE A 10 -2.60 13.76 19.42
CA ILE A 10 -3.35 12.68 20.07
C ILE A 10 -2.32 11.62 20.50
N ASP A 11 -2.52 11.00 21.67
CA ASP A 11 -1.72 9.84 22.07
C ASP A 11 -2.00 8.64 21.17
N SER A 12 -1.03 7.74 21.07
CA SER A 12 -1.08 6.61 20.13
C SER A 12 -2.21 5.61 20.41
N GLU A 13 -2.60 5.43 21.67
CA GLU A 13 -3.68 4.54 22.08
C GLU A 13 -5.02 5.08 21.56
N ARG A 14 -5.27 6.37 21.79
CA ARG A 14 -6.48 7.03 21.30
C ARG A 14 -6.55 7.13 19.78
N ASP A 15 -5.41 7.29 19.12
CA ASP A 15 -5.35 7.28 17.65
C ASP A 15 -5.73 5.90 17.11
N ALA A 16 -5.22 4.83 17.70
CA ALA A 16 -5.59 3.44 17.37
C ALA A 16 -7.09 3.19 17.59
N ASP A 17 -7.65 3.62 18.72
CA ASP A 17 -9.08 3.49 19.04
C ASP A 17 -9.96 4.21 17.99
N LEU A 18 -9.58 5.43 17.60
CA LEU A 18 -10.29 6.20 16.58
C LEU A 18 -10.23 5.55 15.21
N TYR A 19 -9.09 4.98 14.86
CA TYR A 19 -8.94 4.26 13.60
C TYR A 19 -9.81 3.01 13.56
N GLU A 20 -9.78 2.18 14.61
CA GLU A 20 -10.61 0.99 14.72
C GLU A 20 -12.11 1.35 14.73
N PHE A 21 -12.49 2.38 15.48
CA PHE A 21 -13.86 2.90 15.46
C PHE A 21 -14.29 3.30 14.05
N THR A 22 -13.43 4.01 13.31
CA THR A 22 -13.73 4.45 11.94
C THR A 22 -13.97 3.26 11.01
N ILE A 23 -13.12 2.23 11.10
CA ILE A 23 -13.30 0.99 10.30
C ILE A 23 -14.64 0.34 10.63
N ASN A 24 -14.94 0.13 11.90
CA ASN A 24 -16.15 -0.53 12.35
C ASN A 24 -17.41 0.28 11.98
N PHE A 25 -17.37 1.59 12.16
CA PHE A 25 -18.46 2.49 11.81
C PHE A 25 -18.76 2.45 10.30
N LEU A 26 -17.78 2.65 9.46
CA LEU A 26 -17.96 2.66 8.01
C LEU A 26 -18.40 1.28 7.48
N THR A 27 -17.81 0.20 8.00
CA THR A 27 -18.20 -1.16 7.60
C THR A 27 -19.65 -1.47 7.97
N SER A 28 -20.11 -1.07 9.16
CA SER A 28 -21.52 -1.24 9.56
C SER A 28 -22.50 -0.40 8.73
N HIS A 29 -22.01 0.62 8.01
CA HIS A 29 -22.79 1.48 7.12
C HIS A 29 -22.66 1.12 5.62
N GLY A 30 -22.17 -0.09 5.31
CA GLY A 30 -22.12 -0.61 3.95
C GLY A 30 -20.92 -0.13 3.13
N TYR A 31 -19.84 0.24 3.80
CA TYR A 31 -18.54 0.47 3.17
C TYR A 31 -17.62 -0.70 3.46
N GLU A 32 -16.67 -0.95 2.57
CA GLU A 32 -15.55 -1.86 2.79
C GLU A 32 -14.24 -1.10 2.77
N GLN A 33 -13.37 -1.40 3.71
CA GLN A 33 -11.99 -0.95 3.66
C GLN A 33 -11.25 -1.78 2.62
N TYR A 34 -10.63 -1.13 1.63
CA TYR A 34 -9.88 -1.84 0.58
C TYR A 34 -8.38 -1.49 0.59
N GLU A 35 -7.99 -0.49 1.38
CA GLU A 35 -6.59 -0.19 1.70
C GLU A 35 -6.55 0.59 3.03
N VAL A 36 -5.36 0.88 3.51
CA VAL A 36 -5.12 1.41 4.86
C VAL A 36 -5.93 2.67 5.20
N SER A 37 -6.20 3.55 4.24
CA SER A 37 -6.85 4.85 4.46
C SER A 37 -8.16 5.05 3.71
N ASN A 38 -8.52 4.15 2.79
CA ASN A 38 -9.66 4.36 1.92
C ASN A 38 -10.74 3.27 2.02
N PHE A 39 -11.96 3.74 1.91
CA PHE A 39 -13.17 2.93 1.95
C PHE A 39 -13.96 3.13 0.66
N ALA A 40 -14.61 2.10 0.21
CA ALA A 40 -15.52 2.14 -0.92
C ALA A 40 -16.88 1.56 -0.53
N ARG A 41 -17.96 2.04 -1.13
CA ARG A 41 -19.28 1.46 -0.92
C ARG A 41 -19.27 0.01 -1.36
N SER A 42 -19.72 -0.88 -0.48
CA SER A 42 -19.85 -2.31 -0.78
C SER A 42 -20.86 -2.52 -1.90
N THR A 43 -20.54 -3.43 -2.82
CA THR A 43 -21.40 -3.76 -3.95
C THR A 43 -21.70 -5.24 -3.98
N THR A 44 -22.89 -5.59 -4.47
CA THR A 44 -23.24 -6.97 -4.79
C THR A 44 -22.59 -7.40 -6.11
N ALA A 45 -22.35 -8.69 -6.28
CA ALA A 45 -21.82 -9.25 -7.50
C ALA A 45 -22.57 -8.74 -8.75
N GLY A 46 -21.82 -8.32 -9.78
CA GLY A 46 -22.35 -7.78 -11.02
C GLY A 46 -22.62 -6.28 -11.04
N LYS A 47 -22.36 -5.55 -9.94
CA LYS A 47 -22.45 -4.09 -9.89
C LYS A 47 -21.08 -3.43 -10.01
N PRO A 48 -21.02 -2.12 -10.39
CA PRO A 48 -19.77 -1.39 -10.49
C PRO A 48 -18.98 -1.41 -9.17
N ASN A 49 -17.69 -1.63 -9.26
CA ASN A 49 -16.76 -1.49 -8.15
C ASN A 49 -16.43 -0.01 -7.95
N PHE A 50 -16.59 0.50 -6.72
CA PHE A 50 -16.31 1.90 -6.38
C PHE A 50 -14.90 2.12 -5.80
N LYS A 51 -14.07 1.07 -5.70
CA LYS A 51 -12.67 1.20 -5.29
C LYS A 51 -11.88 2.01 -6.31
N CYS A 52 -11.02 2.89 -5.84
CA CYS A 52 -10.18 3.69 -6.72
C CYS A 52 -9.15 2.81 -7.43
N GLN A 53 -9.36 2.56 -8.72
CA GLN A 53 -8.47 1.71 -9.53
C GLN A 53 -7.06 2.30 -9.62
N HIS A 54 -6.93 3.63 -9.62
CA HIS A 54 -5.64 4.30 -9.61
C HIS A 54 -4.83 3.94 -8.34
N ASN A 55 -5.47 4.01 -7.16
CA ASN A 55 -4.82 3.61 -5.90
C ASN A 55 -4.46 2.12 -5.90
N LEU A 56 -5.40 1.26 -6.34
CA LEU A 56 -5.16 -0.18 -6.40
C LEU A 56 -3.99 -0.54 -7.32
N ASN A 57 -3.75 0.20 -8.40
CA ASN A 57 -2.59 -0.02 -9.25
C ASN A 57 -1.27 0.18 -8.50
N TYR A 58 -1.17 1.19 -7.64
CA TYR A 58 0.01 1.36 -6.79
C TYR A 58 0.15 0.23 -5.77
N TRP A 59 -0.94 -0.09 -5.07
CA TRP A 59 -0.95 -1.16 -4.06
C TRP A 59 -0.65 -2.55 -4.63
N ASN A 60 -1.00 -2.81 -5.87
CA ASN A 60 -0.68 -4.05 -6.57
C ASN A 60 0.74 -4.06 -7.16
N HIS A 61 1.56 -3.06 -6.86
CA HIS A 61 2.91 -2.93 -7.41
C HIS A 61 2.92 -3.00 -8.94
N SER A 62 1.92 -2.37 -9.57
CA SER A 62 1.77 -2.32 -11.03
C SER A 62 2.63 -1.20 -11.62
N HIS A 63 2.95 -1.33 -12.89
CA HIS A 63 3.68 -0.31 -13.62
C HIS A 63 2.85 0.97 -13.78
N TYR A 64 3.47 2.12 -13.65
CA TYR A 64 2.84 3.43 -13.87
C TYR A 64 3.85 4.47 -14.36
N LEU A 65 3.36 5.49 -15.05
CA LEU A 65 4.11 6.64 -15.49
C LEU A 65 3.55 7.90 -14.83
N GLY A 66 4.43 8.68 -14.21
CA GLY A 66 4.11 9.95 -13.59
C GLY A 66 4.46 11.11 -14.50
N PHE A 67 3.56 12.09 -14.58
CA PHE A 67 3.73 13.32 -15.37
C PHE A 67 3.67 14.54 -14.46
N GLY A 68 4.52 15.52 -14.73
CA GLY A 68 4.64 16.73 -13.94
C GLY A 68 5.87 16.76 -13.02
N PRO A 69 6.16 17.91 -12.41
CA PRO A 69 7.24 18.07 -11.44
C PRO A 69 7.06 17.12 -10.24
N SER A 70 8.15 16.57 -9.74
CA SER A 70 8.19 15.59 -8.64
C SER A 70 7.42 14.28 -8.88
N ALA A 71 6.82 14.07 -10.05
CA ALA A 71 6.07 12.86 -10.33
C ALA A 71 7.02 11.65 -10.42
N HIS A 72 6.62 10.56 -9.79
CA HIS A 72 7.34 9.30 -9.82
C HIS A 72 6.77 8.38 -10.90
N SER A 73 7.63 7.53 -11.44
CA SER A 73 7.28 6.45 -12.36
C SER A 73 7.89 5.15 -11.88
N PHE A 74 7.22 4.03 -12.21
CA PHE A 74 7.73 2.69 -11.92
C PHE A 74 7.45 1.77 -13.11
N TRP A 75 8.50 1.15 -13.65
CA TRP A 75 8.41 0.25 -14.79
C TRP A 75 9.52 -0.81 -14.78
N LYS A 76 9.18 -2.08 -14.71
CA LYS A 76 10.13 -3.21 -14.77
C LYS A 76 11.29 -3.08 -13.76
N ASN A 77 10.96 -2.88 -12.49
CA ASN A 77 11.90 -2.65 -11.39
C ASN A 77 12.76 -1.37 -11.49
N GLU A 78 12.55 -0.55 -12.52
CA GLU A 78 13.11 0.79 -12.59
C GLU A 78 12.14 1.79 -11.98
N ARG A 79 12.59 2.60 -11.05
CA ARG A 79 11.86 3.73 -10.50
C ARG A 79 12.64 5.00 -10.81
N TRP A 80 11.93 6.02 -11.27
CA TRP A 80 12.53 7.33 -11.47
C TRP A 80 11.52 8.41 -11.10
N TRP A 81 12.03 9.62 -10.91
CA TRP A 81 11.21 10.78 -10.60
C TRP A 81 11.66 12.00 -11.39
N ASN A 82 10.71 12.87 -11.66
CA ASN A 82 10.98 14.13 -12.34
C ASN A 82 11.53 15.15 -11.33
N ILE A 83 12.27 16.15 -11.85
CA ILE A 83 12.73 17.28 -11.05
C ILE A 83 11.55 18.01 -10.43
N SER A 84 11.76 18.57 -9.24
CA SER A 84 10.69 19.23 -8.48
C SER A 84 10.47 20.69 -8.87
N ASP A 85 11.51 21.38 -9.36
CA ASP A 85 11.42 22.79 -9.79
C ASP A 85 10.62 22.90 -11.08
N LEU A 86 9.52 23.68 -11.02
CA LEU A 86 8.58 23.83 -12.13
C LEU A 86 9.24 24.49 -13.34
N THR A 87 10.07 25.50 -13.13
CA THR A 87 10.72 26.25 -14.22
C THR A 87 11.68 25.35 -14.97
N SER A 88 12.58 24.70 -14.24
CA SER A 88 13.52 23.75 -14.83
C SER A 88 12.84 22.56 -15.51
N TYR A 89 11.68 22.11 -14.98
CA TYR A 89 10.87 21.06 -15.60
C TYR A 89 10.35 21.51 -16.98
N ILE A 90 9.82 22.74 -17.07
CA ILE A 90 9.31 23.30 -18.33
C ILE A 90 10.45 23.50 -19.33
N ASP A 91 11.55 24.14 -18.89
CA ASP A 91 12.72 24.42 -19.75
C ASP A 91 13.27 23.13 -20.38
N GLN A 92 13.43 22.07 -19.57
CA GLN A 92 13.91 20.79 -20.12
C GLN A 92 12.95 20.16 -21.13
N LEU A 93 11.63 20.26 -20.88
CA LEU A 93 10.64 19.78 -21.87
C LEU A 93 10.65 20.58 -23.17
N GLU A 94 10.82 21.90 -23.12
CA GLU A 94 10.97 22.76 -24.29
C GLU A 94 12.20 22.39 -25.09
N ASP A 95 13.29 22.06 -24.40
CA ASP A 95 14.54 21.53 -24.99
C ASP A 95 14.44 20.05 -25.43
N ARG A 96 13.28 19.41 -25.27
CA ARG A 96 13.03 17.99 -25.57
C ARG A 96 13.92 17.02 -24.79
N VAL A 97 14.30 17.41 -23.58
CA VAL A 97 15.02 16.58 -22.63
C VAL A 97 14.05 16.05 -21.57
N LEU A 98 14.19 14.80 -21.18
CA LEU A 98 13.40 14.24 -20.07
C LEU A 98 13.83 14.91 -18.76
N PRO A 99 12.90 15.51 -18.02
CA PRO A 99 13.21 16.26 -16.81
C PRO A 99 13.43 15.34 -15.58
N LEU A 100 14.43 14.47 -15.67
CA LEU A 100 14.71 13.45 -14.64
C LEU A 100 15.47 14.07 -13.47
N GLY A 101 14.92 13.93 -12.26
CA GLY A 101 15.55 14.31 -11.00
C GLY A 101 16.38 13.20 -10.35
N GLY A 102 16.10 11.95 -10.72
CA GLY A 102 16.83 10.78 -10.26
C GLY A 102 16.10 9.49 -10.57
N GLY A 103 16.72 8.37 -10.19
CA GLY A 103 16.13 7.04 -10.37
C GLY A 103 16.89 6.00 -9.58
N GLU A 104 16.28 4.83 -9.44
CA GLU A 104 16.84 3.64 -8.80
C GLU A 104 16.38 2.38 -9.52
N HIS A 105 17.19 1.35 -9.44
CA HIS A 105 16.84 0.01 -9.88
C HIS A 105 16.60 -0.88 -8.66
N LEU A 106 15.39 -1.42 -8.55
CA LEU A 106 15.05 -2.35 -7.48
C LEU A 106 15.57 -3.74 -7.82
N THR A 107 16.32 -4.34 -6.90
CA THR A 107 16.63 -5.76 -6.97
C THR A 107 15.35 -6.60 -6.82
N GLU A 108 15.40 -7.87 -7.23
CA GLU A 108 14.27 -8.80 -7.05
C GLU A 108 13.85 -8.91 -5.57
N ILE A 109 14.82 -8.88 -4.65
CA ILE A 109 14.56 -8.92 -3.20
C ILE A 109 13.80 -7.66 -2.78
N GLN A 110 14.28 -6.48 -3.13
CA GLN A 110 13.61 -5.21 -2.80
C GLN A 110 12.21 -5.13 -3.41
N SER A 111 12.05 -5.62 -4.66
CA SER A 111 10.75 -5.66 -5.33
C SER A 111 9.77 -6.60 -4.63
N ALA A 112 10.24 -7.74 -4.10
CA ALA A 112 9.42 -8.66 -3.32
C ALA A 112 9.02 -8.06 -1.95
N GLU A 113 9.97 -7.46 -1.24
CA GLU A 113 9.72 -6.77 0.04
C GLU A 113 8.70 -5.63 -0.13
N GLU A 114 8.84 -4.84 -1.20
CA GLU A 114 7.89 -3.77 -1.51
C GLU A 114 6.50 -4.32 -1.86
N ALA A 115 6.42 -5.42 -2.60
CA ALA A 115 5.15 -6.07 -2.91
C ALA A 115 4.44 -6.61 -1.65
N ILE A 116 5.20 -7.11 -0.67
CA ILE A 116 4.67 -7.49 0.65
C ILE A 116 4.10 -6.27 1.37
N PHE A 117 4.91 -5.22 1.47
CA PHE A 117 4.54 -3.97 2.14
C PHE A 117 3.27 -3.33 1.55
N LEU A 118 3.18 -3.24 0.23
CA LEU A 118 2.03 -2.68 -0.48
C LEU A 118 0.79 -3.58 -0.36
N GLY A 119 0.99 -4.90 -0.50
CA GLY A 119 -0.10 -5.87 -0.40
C GLY A 119 -0.75 -5.90 0.98
N LEU A 120 0.05 -5.84 2.05
CA LEU A 120 -0.48 -5.80 3.43
C LEU A 120 -1.27 -4.53 3.72
N ARG A 121 -0.91 -3.41 3.09
CA ARG A 121 -1.63 -2.13 3.23
C ARG A 121 -2.91 -2.04 2.42
N SER A 122 -3.22 -3.05 1.61
CA SER A 122 -4.38 -3.03 0.72
C SER A 122 -5.20 -4.33 0.82
N GLU A 123 -5.62 -4.87 -0.30
CA GLU A 123 -6.50 -6.05 -0.37
C GLU A 123 -5.81 -7.38 0.03
N GLY A 124 -4.60 -7.30 0.56
CA GLY A 124 -3.81 -8.45 0.96
C GLY A 124 -2.94 -9.00 -0.17
N ILE A 125 -2.05 -9.90 0.19
CA ILE A 125 -1.09 -10.54 -0.71
C ILE A 125 -1.75 -11.79 -1.31
N ASP A 126 -1.85 -11.85 -2.63
CA ASP A 126 -2.19 -13.05 -3.37
C ASP A 126 -0.97 -13.97 -3.37
N LEU A 127 -1.03 -15.05 -2.59
CA LEU A 127 0.13 -15.92 -2.35
C LEU A 127 0.58 -16.66 -3.61
N GLU A 128 -0.36 -17.03 -4.47
CA GLU A 128 -0.02 -17.70 -5.72
C GLU A 128 0.61 -16.75 -6.74
N GLN A 129 0.05 -15.54 -6.91
CA GLN A 129 0.65 -14.52 -7.75
C GLN A 129 2.03 -14.09 -7.25
N PHE A 130 2.20 -13.97 -5.94
CA PHE A 130 3.49 -13.66 -5.33
C PHE A 130 4.51 -14.76 -5.65
N ARG A 131 4.14 -16.03 -5.46
CA ARG A 131 5.00 -17.17 -5.77
C ARG A 131 5.41 -17.22 -7.24
N GLN A 132 4.48 -16.96 -8.14
CA GLN A 132 4.76 -16.94 -9.59
C GLN A 132 5.69 -15.79 -9.99
N ARG A 133 5.49 -14.62 -9.39
CA ARG A 133 6.26 -13.42 -9.73
C ARG A 133 7.68 -13.44 -9.18
N PHE A 134 7.85 -13.86 -7.93
CA PHE A 134 9.12 -13.76 -7.22
C PHE A 134 9.83 -15.11 -7.02
N LEU A 135 9.23 -16.22 -7.47
CA LEU A 135 9.71 -17.59 -7.29
C LEU A 135 10.00 -17.92 -5.81
N ARG A 136 9.22 -17.30 -4.90
CA ARG A 136 9.31 -17.45 -3.45
C ARG A 136 7.96 -17.89 -2.90
N ASP A 137 7.98 -18.78 -1.91
CA ASP A 137 6.78 -19.20 -1.19
C ASP A 137 6.68 -18.45 0.14
N LEU A 138 6.03 -17.27 0.10
CA LEU A 138 5.87 -16.41 1.26
C LEU A 138 5.20 -17.13 2.44
N SER A 139 4.26 -18.02 2.16
CA SER A 139 3.53 -18.77 3.19
C SER A 139 4.43 -19.75 3.92
N SER A 140 5.30 -20.45 3.22
CA SER A 140 6.26 -21.38 3.82
C SER A 140 7.38 -20.65 4.54
N GLU A 141 7.90 -19.58 3.95
CA GLU A 141 8.99 -18.77 4.51
C GLU A 141 8.57 -18.07 5.82
N ASN A 142 7.29 -17.72 5.96
CA ASN A 142 6.75 -17.00 7.13
C ASN A 142 5.66 -17.78 7.87
N ALA A 143 5.66 -19.12 7.82
CA ALA A 143 4.56 -19.95 8.34
C ALA A 143 4.23 -19.69 9.81
N SER A 144 5.23 -19.55 10.67
CA SER A 144 5.04 -19.29 12.10
C SER A 144 4.41 -17.90 12.33
N LEU A 145 4.92 -16.87 11.65
CA LEU A 145 4.40 -15.50 11.73
C LEU A 145 2.95 -15.41 11.25
N ILE A 146 2.65 -16.00 10.09
CA ILE A 146 1.30 -16.04 9.52
C ILE A 146 0.33 -16.74 10.48
N SER A 147 0.73 -17.88 11.05
CA SER A 147 -0.09 -18.61 12.02
C SER A 147 -0.36 -17.79 13.29
N GLU A 148 0.65 -17.12 13.80
CA GLU A 148 0.55 -16.24 14.97
C GLU A 148 -0.40 -15.07 14.72
N LEU A 149 -0.22 -14.34 13.62
CA LEU A 149 -1.07 -13.21 13.25
C LEU A 149 -2.55 -13.62 13.08
N ILE A 150 -2.80 -14.81 12.52
CA ILE A 150 -4.16 -15.34 12.38
C ILE A 150 -4.72 -15.72 13.76
N GLN A 151 -3.94 -16.38 14.61
CA GLN A 151 -4.37 -16.76 15.96
C GLN A 151 -4.68 -15.54 16.83
N GLN A 152 -3.91 -14.47 16.69
CA GLN A 152 -4.14 -13.18 17.36
C GLN A 152 -5.32 -12.40 16.79
N GLY A 153 -5.89 -12.82 15.67
CA GLY A 153 -6.96 -12.13 14.95
C GLY A 153 -6.52 -10.86 14.20
N SER A 154 -5.21 -10.67 14.03
CA SER A 154 -4.65 -9.54 13.27
C SER A 154 -4.63 -9.77 11.76
N ALA A 155 -4.71 -11.03 11.32
CA ALA A 155 -4.77 -11.39 9.91
C ALA A 155 -5.74 -12.54 9.66
N ARG A 156 -6.06 -12.77 8.39
CA ARG A 156 -6.88 -13.89 7.93
C ARG A 156 -6.45 -14.37 6.55
N MET A 157 -6.74 -15.64 6.27
CA MET A 157 -6.67 -16.19 4.91
C MET A 157 -8.05 -16.10 4.27
N GLU A 158 -8.15 -15.50 3.11
CA GLU A 158 -9.40 -15.35 2.38
C GLU A 158 -9.16 -15.47 0.87
N ASN A 159 -9.77 -16.47 0.23
CA ASN A 159 -9.65 -16.71 -1.21
C ASN A 159 -8.20 -16.78 -1.73
N GLY A 160 -7.29 -17.42 -1.00
CA GLY A 160 -5.87 -17.53 -1.37
C GLY A 160 -5.04 -16.27 -1.09
N ARG A 161 -5.64 -15.25 -0.46
CA ARG A 161 -4.98 -14.02 -0.04
C ARG A 161 -4.72 -14.00 1.46
N PHE A 162 -3.56 -13.56 1.85
CA PHE A 162 -3.23 -13.20 3.22
C PHE A 162 -3.57 -11.72 3.44
N ARG A 163 -4.53 -11.44 4.32
CA ARG A 163 -5.08 -10.08 4.55
C ARG A 163 -5.03 -9.70 6.01
N LEU A 164 -4.76 -8.44 6.28
CA LEU A 164 -4.94 -7.88 7.61
C LEU A 164 -6.44 -7.68 7.94
N THR A 165 -6.77 -7.80 9.21
CA THR A 165 -8.08 -7.40 9.78
C THR A 165 -8.03 -5.93 10.22
N ALA A 166 -9.13 -5.37 10.74
CA ALA A 166 -9.13 -4.04 11.34
C ALA A 166 -8.05 -3.92 12.43
N LYS A 167 -7.94 -4.93 13.30
CA LYS A 167 -6.89 -5.01 14.33
C LYS A 167 -5.48 -5.05 13.73
N GLY A 168 -5.29 -5.77 12.64
CA GLY A 168 -4.00 -5.85 11.95
C GLY A 168 -3.61 -4.55 11.26
N TYR A 169 -4.57 -3.79 10.75
CA TYR A 169 -4.30 -2.49 10.12
C TYR A 169 -3.77 -1.47 11.12
N VAL A 170 -4.19 -1.52 12.39
CA VAL A 170 -3.63 -0.67 13.47
C VAL A 170 -2.12 -0.89 13.64
N LEU A 171 -1.67 -2.13 13.42
CA LEU A 171 -0.26 -2.57 13.58
C LEU A 171 0.41 -2.82 12.22
N CYS A 172 -0.09 -2.20 11.15
CA CYS A 172 0.32 -2.55 9.79
C CYS A 172 1.82 -2.35 9.56
N ASP A 173 2.38 -1.27 10.07
CA ASP A 173 3.80 -0.92 9.88
C ASP A 173 4.72 -1.90 10.60
N GLU A 174 4.37 -2.29 11.82
CA GLU A 174 5.08 -3.28 12.60
C GLU A 174 4.99 -4.67 11.94
N ILE A 175 3.79 -5.05 11.50
CA ILE A 175 3.57 -6.34 10.82
C ILE A 175 4.39 -6.41 9.52
N CYS A 176 4.43 -5.33 8.73
CA CYS A 176 5.23 -5.28 7.50
C CYS A 176 6.71 -5.56 7.75
N GLN A 177 7.26 -5.07 8.88
CA GLN A 177 8.66 -5.25 9.23
C GLN A 177 9.01 -6.67 9.71
N MET A 178 8.00 -7.47 10.07
CA MET A 178 8.20 -8.86 10.53
C MET A 178 8.41 -9.85 9.38
N PHE A 179 7.94 -9.51 8.18
CA PHE A 179 8.09 -10.36 7.00
C PHE A 179 9.53 -10.32 6.47
N LYS A 180 10.01 -11.48 6.00
CA LYS A 180 11.36 -11.66 5.44
C LYS A 180 11.29 -11.96 3.95
#